data_7c2c5143a3d47ce7b7130162eff3f1b3
#
_entry.id   7c2c5143a3d47ce7b7130162eff3f1b3
#
_cell.length_a   1.000
_cell.length_b   1.000
_cell.length_c   1.000
_cell.angle_alpha   90.00
_cell.angle_beta   90.00
_cell.angle_gamma   90.00
#
_symmetry.space_group_name_H-M   'P 1'
#
loop_
_entity.id
_entity.type
_entity.pdbx_description
1 polymer ?
#
loop_
_entity_poly.entity_id
_entity_poly.type
_entity_poly.pdbx_seq_one_letter_code
_entity_poly.pdbx_strand_id
1 'polypeptide(L)'
;MLARTVTTLSALSGGRVVLGMGAGGLPDRIADMGGSRFTPAEAVEAFEEVILLVKSLAGRGEPVTHEGRHYRVRDIEPAPVAAPPVWTGSVGRKSLAATGRVADGWLPGHAADWLSERYRTSRPVVDGAAAAAGRDPREVRTILNFPGRITDAPLAKTRDEKGRWIGGSVDQWVEELTSGVLEHGMSGFILFPPGHAAHDDVSFGRWAREIVPAVREIVAKEG
;
A
#
# COMPACT_ATOMS: atom_id res chain seq x y z
N MET A 1 -13.03 7.29 -16.24
CA MET A 1 -13.52 5.89 -16.05
C MET A 1 -13.06 5.28 -14.73
N LEU A 2 -11.77 5.21 -14.40
CA LEU A 2 -11.24 4.58 -13.17
C LEU A 2 -11.98 5.03 -11.89
N ALA A 3 -12.15 6.34 -11.67
CA ALA A 3 -12.85 6.87 -10.50
C ALA A 3 -14.26 6.28 -10.36
N ARG A 4 -15.03 6.20 -11.44
CA ARG A 4 -16.39 5.62 -11.42
C ARG A 4 -16.37 4.13 -11.09
N THR A 5 -15.45 3.38 -11.70
CA THR A 5 -15.33 1.94 -11.43
C THR A 5 -15.03 1.68 -9.95
N VAL A 6 -14.04 2.36 -9.40
CA VAL A 6 -13.60 2.13 -8.02
C VAL A 6 -14.62 2.61 -6.98
N THR A 7 -15.30 3.72 -7.23
CA THR A 7 -16.38 4.20 -6.35
C THR A 7 -17.61 3.29 -6.39
N THR A 8 -17.96 2.75 -7.56
CA THR A 8 -19.03 1.76 -7.68
C THR A 8 -18.71 0.49 -6.90
N LEU A 9 -17.49 -0.05 -7.06
CA LEU A 9 -17.04 -1.20 -6.28
C LEU A 9 -17.00 -0.91 -4.78
N SER A 10 -16.58 0.29 -4.39
CA SER A 10 -16.58 0.71 -2.98
C SER A 10 -18.00 0.73 -2.42
N ALA A 11 -18.98 1.28 -3.15
CA ALA A 11 -20.37 1.28 -2.75
C ALA A 11 -20.93 -0.14 -2.60
N LEU A 12 -20.74 -1.00 -3.61
CA LEU A 12 -21.21 -2.39 -3.60
C LEU A 12 -20.60 -3.23 -2.48
N SER A 13 -19.35 -2.95 -2.12
CA SER A 13 -18.64 -3.69 -1.07
C SER A 13 -18.88 -3.14 0.34
N GLY A 14 -19.62 -2.04 0.51
CA GLY A 14 -19.77 -1.38 1.80
C GLY A 14 -18.46 -0.73 2.29
N GLY A 15 -17.69 -0.12 1.39
CA GLY A 15 -16.45 0.62 1.72
C GLY A 15 -15.20 -0.25 1.93
N ARG A 16 -15.21 -1.52 1.51
CA ARG A 16 -14.08 -2.44 1.71
C ARG A 16 -13.03 -2.42 0.60
N VAL A 17 -13.14 -1.50 -0.36
CA VAL A 17 -12.20 -1.38 -1.48
C VAL A 17 -11.03 -0.48 -1.10
N VAL A 18 -9.84 -0.90 -1.49
CA VAL A 18 -8.63 -0.08 -1.54
C VAL A 18 -8.15 -0.04 -2.98
N LEU A 19 -7.80 1.14 -3.47
CA LEU A 19 -7.23 1.32 -4.80
C LEU A 19 -5.71 1.27 -4.74
N GLY A 20 -5.11 0.18 -5.25
CA GLY A 20 -3.66 0.09 -5.43
C GLY A 20 -3.22 0.80 -6.70
N MET A 21 -2.27 1.73 -6.59
CA MET A 21 -1.75 2.48 -7.74
C MET A 21 -0.22 2.52 -7.76
N GLY A 22 0.33 2.59 -8.97
CA GLY A 22 1.75 2.78 -9.21
C GLY A 22 2.00 3.75 -10.36
N ALA A 23 3.14 4.42 -10.34
CA ALA A 23 3.54 5.37 -11.38
C ALA A 23 3.90 4.73 -12.74
N GLY A 24 3.83 3.40 -12.83
CA GLY A 24 4.16 2.64 -14.05
C GLY A 24 5.64 2.24 -14.12
N GLY A 25 5.91 0.93 -13.93
CA GLY A 25 7.27 0.36 -13.98
C GLY A 25 7.65 -0.21 -15.36
N LEU A 26 6.71 -0.28 -16.31
CA LEU A 26 6.89 -0.93 -17.63
C LEU A 26 6.36 -0.02 -18.75
N PRO A 27 7.03 1.11 -19.04
CA PRO A 27 6.52 2.12 -19.97
C PRO A 27 6.29 1.57 -21.40
N ASP A 28 7.13 0.65 -21.86
CA ASP A 28 6.97 0.03 -23.16
C ASP A 28 5.70 -0.84 -23.23
N ARG A 29 5.45 -1.61 -22.18
CA ARG A 29 4.24 -2.44 -22.11
C ARG A 29 2.96 -1.61 -22.00
N ILE A 30 3.03 -0.47 -21.32
CA ILE A 30 1.91 0.47 -21.24
C ILE A 30 1.62 1.04 -22.63
N ALA A 31 2.66 1.43 -23.39
CA ALA A 31 2.51 1.90 -24.76
C ALA A 31 1.97 0.81 -25.71
N ASP A 32 2.44 -0.44 -25.57
CA ASP A 32 1.94 -1.59 -26.36
C ASP A 32 0.43 -1.84 -26.11
N MET A 33 -0.09 -1.47 -24.94
CA MET A 33 -1.51 -1.55 -24.60
C MET A 33 -2.31 -0.28 -24.98
N GLY A 34 -1.72 0.65 -25.74
CA GLY A 34 -2.37 1.87 -26.19
C GLY A 34 -2.31 3.02 -25.16
N GLY A 35 -1.56 2.88 -24.09
CA GLY A 35 -1.34 3.94 -23.09
C GLY A 35 -0.26 4.95 -23.55
N SER A 36 -0.22 6.10 -22.89
CA SER A 36 0.82 7.11 -23.13
C SER A 36 2.18 6.64 -22.62
N ARG A 37 3.21 6.85 -23.42
CA ARG A 37 4.59 6.64 -22.99
C ARG A 37 5.10 7.88 -22.29
N PHE A 38 5.18 7.83 -20.97
CA PHE A 38 5.74 8.90 -20.15
C PHE A 38 7.23 8.68 -19.87
N THR A 39 7.98 9.75 -19.76
CA THR A 39 9.27 9.73 -19.08
C THR A 39 9.06 9.40 -17.59
N PRO A 40 10.09 8.94 -16.86
CA PRO A 40 9.96 8.67 -15.42
C PRO A 40 9.46 9.87 -14.60
N ALA A 41 9.81 11.10 -15.02
CA ALA A 41 9.33 12.30 -14.35
C ALA A 41 7.85 12.57 -14.62
N GLU A 42 7.45 12.53 -15.89
CA GLU A 42 6.04 12.68 -16.29
C GLU A 42 5.15 11.58 -15.72
N ALA A 43 5.65 10.36 -15.62
CA ALA A 43 4.90 9.26 -14.99
C ALA A 43 4.57 9.55 -13.52
N VAL A 44 5.51 10.16 -12.76
CA VAL A 44 5.24 10.56 -11.37
C VAL A 44 4.28 11.74 -11.30
N GLU A 45 4.39 12.72 -12.20
CA GLU A 45 3.46 13.84 -12.27
C GLU A 45 2.03 13.37 -12.59
N ALA A 46 1.89 12.52 -13.62
CA ALA A 46 0.61 11.93 -13.99
C ALA A 46 0.02 11.04 -12.88
N PHE A 47 0.88 10.32 -12.16
CA PHE A 47 0.50 9.50 -11.02
C PHE A 47 -0.07 10.35 -9.86
N GLU A 48 0.58 11.44 -9.51
CA GLU A 48 0.09 12.34 -8.48
C GLU A 48 -1.23 13.02 -8.89
N GLU A 49 -1.29 13.51 -10.13
CA GLU A 49 -2.46 14.17 -10.70
C GLU A 49 -3.67 13.23 -10.72
N VAL A 50 -3.50 11.98 -11.16
CA VAL A 50 -4.62 11.03 -11.22
C VAL A 50 -5.13 10.61 -9.83
N ILE A 51 -4.26 10.52 -8.81
CA ILE A 51 -4.70 10.22 -7.45
C ILE A 51 -5.60 11.34 -6.92
N LEU A 52 -5.17 12.58 -7.07
CA LEU A 52 -5.97 13.75 -6.69
C LEU A 52 -7.31 13.78 -7.43
N LEU A 53 -7.28 13.52 -8.74
CA LEU A 53 -8.48 13.51 -9.56
C LEU A 53 -9.44 12.37 -9.16
N VAL A 54 -8.95 11.18 -8.87
CA VAL A 54 -9.79 10.06 -8.39
C VAL A 54 -10.45 10.42 -7.07
N LYS A 55 -9.72 11.06 -6.16
CA LYS A 55 -10.26 11.51 -4.88
C LYS A 55 -11.31 12.62 -5.05
N SER A 56 -11.06 13.60 -5.91
CA SER A 56 -12.01 14.69 -6.14
C SER A 56 -13.30 14.23 -6.84
N LEU A 57 -13.25 13.18 -7.66
CA LEU A 57 -14.41 12.59 -8.32
C LEU A 57 -15.22 11.61 -7.44
N ALA A 58 -14.92 11.56 -6.15
CA ALA A 58 -15.62 10.78 -5.14
C ALA A 58 -16.01 11.68 -3.96
N GLY A 59 -16.99 11.24 -3.18
CA GLY A 59 -17.63 12.08 -2.17
C GLY A 59 -18.76 12.89 -2.77
N ARG A 60 -19.44 13.64 -1.95
CA ARG A 60 -20.46 14.59 -2.39
C ARG A 60 -19.80 15.96 -2.54
N GLY A 61 -20.22 16.75 -3.50
CA GLY A 61 -19.67 18.10 -3.70
C GLY A 61 -20.09 18.67 -5.03
N GLU A 62 -19.52 19.81 -5.37
CA GLU A 62 -19.73 20.48 -6.64
C GLU A 62 -19.09 19.70 -7.80
N PRO A 63 -19.62 19.87 -9.03
CA PRO A 63 -19.02 19.28 -10.22
C PRO A 63 -17.55 19.63 -10.39
N VAL A 64 -16.75 18.63 -10.71
CA VAL A 64 -15.30 18.77 -10.84
C VAL A 64 -14.92 19.18 -12.24
N THR A 65 -14.20 20.29 -12.35
CA THR A 65 -13.45 20.66 -13.56
C THR A 65 -11.98 20.70 -13.22
N HIS A 66 -11.17 19.98 -14.02
CA HIS A 66 -9.72 19.88 -13.86
C HIS A 66 -9.04 19.98 -15.23
N GLU A 67 -8.19 20.96 -15.40
CA GLU A 67 -7.38 21.18 -16.59
C GLU A 67 -5.90 20.98 -16.22
N GLY A 68 -5.53 19.71 -16.00
CA GLY A 68 -4.17 19.35 -15.61
C GLY A 68 -3.24 19.15 -16.79
N ARG A 69 -1.99 18.80 -16.51
CA ARG A 69 -0.98 18.55 -17.53
C ARG A 69 -1.23 17.23 -18.27
N HIS A 70 -1.70 16.21 -17.55
CA HIS A 70 -1.87 14.84 -18.05
C HIS A 70 -3.33 14.46 -18.18
N TYR A 71 -4.21 15.02 -17.35
CA TYR A 71 -5.62 14.66 -17.34
C TYR A 71 -6.51 15.89 -17.40
N ARG A 72 -7.67 15.72 -18.04
CA ARG A 72 -8.71 16.75 -18.12
C ARG A 72 -10.07 16.16 -17.85
N VAL A 73 -10.85 16.82 -17.04
CA VAL A 73 -12.28 16.57 -16.85
C VAL A 73 -13.00 17.89 -16.77
N ARG A 74 -14.24 17.91 -17.22
CA ARG A 74 -15.04 19.12 -17.23
C ARG A 74 -16.44 18.82 -16.73
N ASP A 75 -16.85 19.55 -15.70
CA ASP A 75 -18.21 19.53 -15.16
C ASP A 75 -18.71 18.10 -14.85
N ILE A 76 -17.89 17.33 -14.11
CA ILE A 76 -18.21 15.96 -13.76
C ILE A 76 -18.69 15.88 -12.31
N GLU A 77 -19.95 15.47 -12.13
CA GLU A 77 -20.54 15.18 -10.82
C GLU A 77 -19.71 14.13 -10.06
N PRO A 78 -19.26 14.39 -8.82
CA PRO A 78 -18.63 13.38 -8.00
C PRO A 78 -19.57 12.22 -7.68
N ALA A 79 -19.02 11.00 -7.52
CA ALA A 79 -19.82 9.88 -7.04
C ALA A 79 -20.29 10.13 -5.60
N PRO A 80 -21.54 9.80 -5.23
CA PRO A 80 -22.09 10.10 -3.90
C PRO A 80 -21.59 9.15 -2.79
N VAL A 81 -20.39 8.60 -2.96
CA VAL A 81 -19.72 7.68 -2.04
C VAL A 81 -18.31 8.18 -1.75
N ALA A 82 -17.81 7.93 -0.56
CA ALA A 82 -16.47 8.32 -0.18
C ALA A 82 -15.40 7.72 -1.12
N ALA A 83 -14.33 8.47 -1.35
CA ALA A 83 -13.19 7.94 -2.07
C ALA A 83 -12.62 6.71 -1.34
N PRO A 84 -12.39 5.60 -2.03
CA PRO A 84 -11.65 4.51 -1.43
C PRO A 84 -10.21 4.95 -1.15
N PRO A 85 -9.57 4.42 -0.08
CA PRO A 85 -8.18 4.71 0.19
C PRO A 85 -7.29 4.33 -1.00
N VAL A 86 -6.31 5.16 -1.31
CA VAL A 86 -5.33 4.92 -2.38
C VAL A 86 -4.01 4.51 -1.76
N TRP A 87 -3.55 3.29 -2.06
CA TRP A 87 -2.25 2.77 -1.64
C TRP A 87 -1.28 2.70 -2.82
N THR A 88 -0.02 2.97 -2.55
CA THR A 88 1.00 3.08 -3.60
C THR A 88 2.18 2.16 -3.36
N GLY A 89 2.70 1.55 -4.43
CA GLY A 89 3.92 0.73 -4.44
C GLY A 89 5.19 1.53 -4.78
N SER A 90 5.32 2.75 -4.29
CA SER A 90 6.42 3.66 -4.65
C SER A 90 7.78 3.21 -4.09
N VAL A 91 8.84 3.34 -4.90
CA VAL A 91 10.22 3.01 -4.54
C VAL A 91 11.23 4.13 -4.86
N GLY A 92 10.98 4.93 -5.88
CA GLY A 92 11.84 6.05 -6.26
C GLY A 92 11.56 7.29 -5.41
N ARG A 93 12.58 8.12 -5.15
CA ARG A 93 12.46 9.30 -4.29
C ARG A 93 11.30 10.23 -4.66
N LYS A 94 11.10 10.49 -5.96
CA LYS A 94 10.00 11.36 -6.44
C LYS A 94 8.62 10.71 -6.20
N SER A 95 8.48 9.43 -6.50
CA SER A 95 7.20 8.72 -6.27
C SER A 95 6.91 8.51 -4.78
N LEU A 96 7.93 8.31 -3.93
CA LEU A 96 7.78 8.31 -2.47
C LEU A 96 7.28 9.67 -1.96
N ALA A 97 7.84 10.77 -2.46
CA ALA A 97 7.38 12.11 -2.10
C ALA A 97 5.93 12.36 -2.57
N ALA A 98 5.56 11.93 -3.79
CA ALA A 98 4.18 12.00 -4.26
C ALA A 98 3.24 11.17 -3.35
N THR A 99 3.66 9.96 -2.94
CA THR A 99 2.92 9.14 -1.97
C THR A 99 2.61 9.91 -0.70
N GLY A 100 3.61 10.55 -0.08
CA GLY A 100 3.42 11.36 1.12
C GLY A 100 2.42 12.50 0.92
N ARG A 101 2.49 13.19 -0.21
CA ARG A 101 1.59 14.31 -0.50
C ARG A 101 0.13 13.90 -0.69
N VAL A 102 -0.14 12.78 -1.39
CA VAL A 102 -1.51 12.54 -1.90
C VAL A 102 -2.09 11.16 -1.61
N ALA A 103 -1.29 10.16 -1.23
CA ALA A 103 -1.77 8.80 -0.98
C ALA A 103 -2.21 8.57 0.48
N ASP A 104 -2.98 7.50 0.71
CA ASP A 104 -3.47 7.10 2.03
C ASP A 104 -2.68 5.92 2.59
N GLY A 105 -1.82 5.32 1.78
CA GLY A 105 -0.96 4.24 2.21
C GLY A 105 0.21 4.00 1.26
N TRP A 106 1.23 3.40 1.83
CA TRP A 106 2.44 3.00 1.13
C TRP A 106 2.71 1.51 1.35
N LEU A 107 2.89 0.79 0.25
CA LEU A 107 3.42 -0.57 0.23
C LEU A 107 4.89 -0.49 -0.22
N PRO A 108 5.88 -0.70 0.66
CA PRO A 108 7.27 -0.82 0.25
C PRO A 108 7.44 -1.87 -0.84
N GLY A 109 8.15 -1.52 -1.91
CA GLY A 109 8.09 -2.19 -3.20
C GLY A 109 8.60 -3.64 -3.28
N HIS A 110 9.16 -4.18 -2.20
CA HIS A 110 9.63 -5.56 -2.15
C HIS A 110 9.20 -6.25 -0.87
N ALA A 111 8.70 -7.47 -1.01
CA ALA A 111 8.18 -8.26 0.09
C ALA A 111 9.20 -8.55 1.21
N ALA A 112 10.49 -8.41 0.98
CA ALA A 112 11.53 -8.68 1.96
C ALA A 112 12.16 -7.41 2.58
N ASP A 113 11.59 -6.24 2.31
CA ASP A 113 12.20 -4.97 2.73
C ASP A 113 11.84 -4.53 4.15
N TRP A 114 11.12 -5.36 4.92
CA TRP A 114 10.78 -5.07 6.30
C TRP A 114 12.02 -4.84 7.17
N LEU A 115 12.11 -3.67 7.80
CA LEU A 115 13.25 -3.19 8.59
C LEU A 115 14.59 -3.11 7.81
N SER A 116 14.57 -3.27 6.49
CA SER A 116 15.75 -3.08 5.65
C SER A 116 16.22 -1.62 5.64
N GLU A 117 17.46 -1.40 5.22
CA GLU A 117 17.98 -0.05 5.00
C GLU A 117 17.11 0.73 4.01
N ARG A 118 16.63 0.09 2.95
CA ARG A 118 15.71 0.71 1.99
C ARG A 118 14.44 1.21 2.68
N TYR A 119 13.82 0.43 3.53
CA TYR A 119 12.65 0.84 4.29
C TYR A 119 12.97 2.06 5.17
N ARG A 120 14.05 1.99 5.94
CA ARG A 120 14.47 3.06 6.87
C ARG A 120 14.79 4.37 6.16
N THR A 121 15.32 4.31 4.93
CA THR A 121 15.63 5.51 4.14
C THR A 121 14.44 6.03 3.34
N SER A 122 13.47 5.18 2.99
CA SER A 122 12.31 5.55 2.18
C SER A 122 11.18 6.16 3.01
N ARG A 123 10.89 5.62 4.20
CA ARG A 123 9.80 6.11 5.05
C ARG A 123 9.96 7.60 5.41
N PRO A 124 11.13 8.10 5.80
CA PRO A 124 11.34 9.54 6.06
C PRO A 124 11.06 10.45 4.84
N VAL A 125 11.24 9.95 3.61
CA VAL A 125 10.88 10.71 2.40
C VAL A 125 9.37 10.88 2.28
N VAL A 126 8.61 9.83 2.58
CA VAL A 126 7.15 9.86 2.61
C VAL A 126 6.68 10.83 3.69
N ASP A 127 7.22 10.70 4.91
CA ASP A 127 6.85 11.51 6.07
C ASP A 127 7.13 13.00 5.86
N GLY A 128 8.34 13.31 5.38
CA GLY A 128 8.72 14.68 5.10
C GLY A 128 7.86 15.33 4.01
N ALA A 129 7.48 14.57 2.98
CA ALA A 129 6.59 15.07 1.94
C ALA A 129 5.15 15.24 2.41
N ALA A 130 4.65 14.37 3.28
CA ALA A 130 3.34 14.52 3.92
C ALA A 130 3.31 15.79 4.79
N ALA A 131 4.28 15.96 5.68
CA ALA A 131 4.40 17.13 6.54
C ALA A 131 4.52 18.44 5.74
N ALA A 132 5.32 18.45 4.67
CA ALA A 132 5.47 19.61 3.79
C ALA A 132 4.17 19.96 3.04
N ALA A 133 3.27 18.98 2.84
CA ALA A 133 1.94 19.17 2.27
C ALA A 133 0.86 19.51 3.32
N GLY A 134 1.24 19.74 4.58
CA GLY A 134 0.31 20.03 5.67
C GLY A 134 -0.50 18.83 6.17
N ARG A 135 -0.05 17.61 5.89
CA ARG A 135 -0.68 16.37 6.32
C ARG A 135 0.07 15.77 7.52
N ASP A 136 -0.65 15.08 8.39
CA ASP A 136 0.00 14.23 9.39
C ASP A 136 0.64 13.02 8.70
N PRO A 137 1.96 12.79 8.84
CA PRO A 137 2.62 11.62 8.27
C PRO A 137 1.99 10.28 8.68
N ARG A 138 1.35 10.22 9.86
CA ARG A 138 0.65 9.02 10.35
C ARG A 138 -0.59 8.66 9.55
N GLU A 139 -1.16 9.61 8.78
CA GLU A 139 -2.27 9.32 7.85
C GLU A 139 -1.82 8.45 6.68
N VAL A 140 -0.52 8.46 6.34
CA VAL A 140 0.02 7.59 5.30
C VAL A 140 0.37 6.23 5.91
N ARG A 141 -0.57 5.31 5.88
CA ARG A 141 -0.42 3.97 6.43
C ARG A 141 0.72 3.21 5.76
N THR A 142 1.45 2.38 6.53
CA THR A 142 2.44 1.45 5.97
C THR A 142 1.88 0.04 5.98
N ILE A 143 1.82 -0.57 4.81
CA ILE A 143 1.35 -1.93 4.60
C ILE A 143 2.51 -2.74 4.04
N LEU A 144 2.83 -3.86 4.66
CA LEU A 144 3.98 -4.68 4.27
C LEU A 144 3.57 -6.02 3.70
N ASN A 145 4.24 -6.39 2.62
CA ASN A 145 4.24 -7.76 2.14
C ASN A 145 5.26 -8.56 2.97
N PHE A 146 4.79 -9.55 3.72
CA PHE A 146 5.63 -10.43 4.52
C PHE A 146 5.80 -11.77 3.80
N PRO A 147 7.01 -12.08 3.29
CA PRO A 147 7.33 -13.41 2.82
C PRO A 147 7.69 -14.27 4.03
N GLY A 148 7.44 -15.55 3.94
CA GLY A 148 7.91 -16.47 4.96
C GLY A 148 7.05 -17.70 5.10
N ARG A 149 7.60 -18.73 5.74
CA ARG A 149 6.90 -19.97 6.04
C ARG A 149 6.31 -19.92 7.44
N ILE A 150 5.12 -20.46 7.59
CA ILE A 150 4.54 -20.73 8.91
C ILE A 150 4.90 -22.17 9.28
N THR A 151 5.77 -22.33 10.29
CA THR A 151 6.30 -23.65 10.70
C THR A 151 5.56 -24.18 11.93
N ASP A 152 5.59 -25.50 12.13
CA ASP A 152 4.96 -26.13 13.29
C ASP A 152 5.78 -25.93 14.57
N ALA A 153 7.11 -25.86 14.43
CA ALA A 153 8.03 -25.64 15.54
C ALA A 153 8.78 -24.31 15.33
N PRO A 154 9.23 -23.66 16.42
CA PRO A 154 10.03 -22.46 16.34
C PRO A 154 11.31 -22.67 15.53
N LEU A 155 11.64 -21.70 14.70
CA LEU A 155 12.92 -21.64 14.00
C LEU A 155 14.00 -21.06 14.92
N ALA A 156 15.19 -21.63 14.88
CA ALA A 156 16.34 -21.08 15.60
C ALA A 156 16.78 -19.71 15.07
N LYS A 157 16.49 -19.43 13.79
CA LYS A 157 16.68 -18.13 13.15
C LYS A 157 15.48 -17.83 12.30
N THR A 158 14.84 -16.70 12.53
CA THR A 158 13.68 -16.19 11.79
C THR A 158 14.09 -15.27 10.64
N ARG A 159 15.38 -14.98 10.51
CA ARG A 159 15.94 -14.09 9.48
C ARG A 159 17.11 -14.75 8.78
N ASP A 160 17.28 -14.45 7.49
CA ASP A 160 18.39 -14.90 6.68
C ASP A 160 19.68 -14.09 6.99
N GLU A 161 20.78 -14.41 6.28
CA GLU A 161 22.07 -13.74 6.43
C GLU A 161 22.03 -12.24 6.11
N LYS A 162 21.04 -11.80 5.37
CA LYS A 162 20.78 -10.38 5.04
C LYS A 162 19.82 -9.71 5.99
N GLY A 163 19.45 -10.38 7.09
CA GLY A 163 18.49 -9.87 8.07
C GLY A 163 17.03 -9.87 7.60
N ARG A 164 16.70 -10.51 6.49
CA ARG A 164 15.35 -10.57 5.96
C ARG A 164 14.56 -11.67 6.65
N TRP A 165 13.32 -11.35 7.00
CA TRP A 165 12.39 -12.30 7.58
C TRP A 165 12.16 -13.50 6.64
N ILE A 166 12.23 -14.70 7.18
CA ILE A 166 12.04 -15.96 6.44
C ILE A 166 10.87 -16.81 6.95
N GLY A 167 10.27 -16.41 8.07
CA GLY A 167 9.18 -17.12 8.70
C GLY A 167 9.50 -17.60 10.10
N GLY A 168 8.62 -18.45 10.65
CA GLY A 168 8.72 -19.01 11.99
C GLY A 168 7.45 -19.75 12.40
N SER A 169 7.38 -20.17 13.67
CA SER A 169 6.16 -20.68 14.27
C SER A 169 5.09 -19.58 14.36
N VAL A 170 3.86 -19.96 14.70
CA VAL A 170 2.77 -19.00 14.94
C VAL A 170 3.19 -17.94 15.94
N ASP A 171 3.79 -18.33 17.08
CA ASP A 171 4.21 -17.40 18.11
C ASP A 171 5.27 -16.41 17.60
N GLN A 172 6.26 -16.89 16.83
CA GLN A 172 7.27 -16.03 16.24
C GLN A 172 6.68 -15.05 15.21
N TRP A 173 5.68 -15.47 14.44
CA TRP A 173 4.93 -14.57 13.56
C TRP A 173 4.14 -13.52 14.36
N VAL A 174 3.47 -13.94 15.42
CA VAL A 174 2.70 -13.01 16.29
C VAL A 174 3.62 -11.98 16.91
N GLU A 175 4.76 -12.39 17.45
CA GLU A 175 5.77 -11.48 18.03
C GLU A 175 6.29 -10.48 16.99
N GLU A 176 6.70 -10.95 15.79
CA GLU A 176 7.22 -10.08 14.73
C GLU A 176 6.20 -9.05 14.25
N LEU A 177 4.95 -9.47 14.03
CA LEU A 177 3.91 -8.58 13.54
C LEU A 177 3.44 -7.60 14.63
N THR A 178 3.37 -8.03 15.87
CA THR A 178 3.02 -7.17 17.02
C THR A 178 4.07 -6.08 17.23
N SER A 179 5.36 -6.44 17.24
CA SER A 179 6.45 -5.46 17.26
C SER A 179 6.36 -4.50 16.08
N GLY A 180 6.05 -5.01 14.89
CA GLY A 180 5.83 -4.17 13.70
C GLY A 180 4.77 -3.08 13.91
N VAL A 181 3.68 -3.40 14.58
CA VAL A 181 2.62 -2.41 14.88
C VAL A 181 3.04 -1.48 16.01
N LEU A 182 3.41 -2.02 17.17
CA LEU A 182 3.59 -1.25 18.40
C LEU A 182 4.87 -0.41 18.40
N GLU A 183 5.96 -0.93 17.85
CA GLU A 183 7.25 -0.25 17.88
C GLU A 183 7.56 0.53 16.60
N HIS A 184 6.96 0.12 15.47
CA HIS A 184 7.32 0.65 14.16
C HIS A 184 6.13 1.28 13.39
N GLY A 185 4.94 1.35 14.00
CA GLY A 185 3.77 2.04 13.46
C GLY A 185 3.21 1.43 12.17
N MET A 186 3.39 0.11 11.98
CA MET A 186 2.79 -0.58 10.84
C MET A 186 1.27 -0.62 10.95
N SER A 187 0.61 -0.50 9.81
CA SER A 187 -0.86 -0.44 9.75
C SER A 187 -1.49 -1.69 9.16
N GLY A 188 -0.71 -2.54 8.51
CA GLY A 188 -1.21 -3.76 7.90
C GLY A 188 -0.13 -4.66 7.31
N PHE A 189 -0.50 -5.92 7.16
CA PHE A 189 0.38 -6.97 6.66
C PHE A 189 -0.33 -7.82 5.61
N ILE A 190 0.41 -8.23 4.60
CA ILE A 190 -0.04 -9.15 3.56
C ILE A 190 0.89 -10.36 3.61
N LEU A 191 0.35 -11.54 3.87
CA LEU A 191 1.12 -12.77 3.75
C LEU A 191 1.47 -13.01 2.29
N PHE A 192 2.76 -13.15 2.01
CA PHE A 192 3.30 -13.41 0.69
C PHE A 192 4.13 -14.69 0.73
N PRO A 193 3.53 -15.86 0.47
CA PRO A 193 4.23 -17.14 0.56
C PRO A 193 5.44 -17.19 -0.38
N PRO A 194 6.57 -17.78 0.03
CA PRO A 194 7.74 -17.90 -0.81
C PRO A 194 7.52 -18.88 -1.95
N GLY A 195 7.96 -18.51 -3.14
CA GLY A 195 7.88 -19.33 -4.35
C GLY A 195 6.53 -19.25 -5.07
N HIS A 196 6.41 -20.01 -6.16
CA HIS A 196 5.17 -20.12 -6.93
C HIS A 196 4.15 -21.09 -6.32
N ALA A 197 4.29 -21.43 -5.04
CA ALA A 197 3.29 -22.20 -4.31
C ALA A 197 2.04 -21.31 -4.11
N ALA A 198 1.33 -21.08 -5.21
CA ALA A 198 0.13 -20.24 -5.27
C ALA A 198 -1.03 -20.77 -4.42
N HIS A 199 -0.87 -21.89 -3.73
CA HIS A 199 -1.92 -22.57 -2.97
C HIS A 199 -1.34 -23.31 -1.76
N ASP A 200 -0.71 -22.57 -0.83
CA ASP A 200 -0.47 -23.09 0.50
C ASP A 200 -1.68 -22.77 1.38
N ASP A 201 -2.77 -23.49 1.14
CA ASP A 201 -4.03 -23.34 1.90
C ASP A 201 -3.81 -23.55 3.41
N VAL A 202 -2.81 -24.32 3.80
CA VAL A 202 -2.45 -24.54 5.21
C VAL A 202 -1.90 -23.26 5.82
N SER A 203 -0.91 -22.63 5.17
CA SER A 203 -0.34 -21.36 5.64
C SER A 203 -1.36 -20.25 5.66
N PHE A 204 -2.21 -20.11 4.65
CA PHE A 204 -3.30 -19.13 4.65
C PHE A 204 -4.32 -19.42 5.76
N GLY A 205 -4.64 -20.69 6.01
CA GLY A 205 -5.51 -21.10 7.09
C GLY A 205 -4.96 -20.73 8.46
N ARG A 206 -3.69 -20.99 8.72
CA ARG A 206 -3.00 -20.64 9.96
C ARG A 206 -2.86 -19.13 10.13
N TRP A 207 -2.50 -18.42 9.07
CA TRP A 207 -2.46 -16.96 9.06
C TRP A 207 -3.80 -16.37 9.51
N ALA A 208 -4.90 -16.82 8.89
CA ALA A 208 -6.22 -16.25 9.13
C ALA A 208 -6.80 -16.62 10.50
N ARG A 209 -6.55 -17.83 10.99
CA ARG A 209 -7.20 -18.37 12.18
C ARG A 209 -6.34 -18.32 13.45
N GLU A 210 -5.03 -18.29 13.32
CA GLU A 210 -4.11 -18.31 14.47
C GLU A 210 -3.37 -16.98 14.62
N ILE A 211 -2.67 -16.51 13.56
CA ILE A 211 -1.80 -15.33 13.65
C ILE A 211 -2.60 -14.02 13.70
N VAL A 212 -3.48 -13.79 12.72
CA VAL A 212 -4.22 -12.52 12.63
C VAL A 212 -5.06 -12.22 13.88
N PRO A 213 -5.82 -13.17 14.46
CA PRO A 213 -6.57 -12.92 15.69
C PRO A 213 -5.67 -12.59 16.87
N ALA A 214 -4.57 -13.35 17.05
CA ALA A 214 -3.64 -13.14 18.17
C ALA A 214 -2.97 -11.76 18.11
N VAL A 215 -2.46 -11.35 16.93
CA VAL A 215 -1.89 -9.99 16.75
C VAL A 215 -2.92 -8.91 17.06
N ARG A 216 -4.16 -9.05 16.55
CA ARG A 216 -5.22 -8.07 16.81
C ARG A 216 -5.56 -7.96 18.30
N GLU A 217 -5.60 -9.09 19.00
CA GLU A 217 -5.88 -9.10 20.44
C GLU A 217 -4.80 -8.39 21.25
N ILE A 218 -3.51 -8.65 20.95
CA ILE A 218 -2.39 -8.00 21.64
C ILE A 218 -2.38 -6.50 21.35
N VAL A 219 -2.45 -6.12 20.08
CA VAL A 219 -2.45 -4.71 19.67
C VAL A 219 -3.63 -3.94 20.29
N ALA A 220 -4.81 -4.56 20.43
CA ALA A 220 -5.97 -3.91 21.05
C ALA A 220 -5.82 -3.72 22.57
N LYS A 221 -4.95 -4.49 23.24
CA LYS A 221 -4.68 -4.36 24.68
C LYS A 221 -3.57 -3.37 25.01
N GLU A 222 -2.62 -3.20 24.10
CA GLU A 222 -1.38 -2.45 24.36
C GLU A 222 -1.33 -1.12 23.59
N GLY A 223 -2.16 -0.93 22.57
CA GLY A 223 -2.27 0.27 21.75
C GLY A 223 -3.55 1.05 22.03
#